data_e19d91a9d06247da98a2350a8aab1876
#
_entry.id   e19d91a9d06247da98a2350a8aab1876
#
_cell.length_a   1.000
_cell.length_b   1.000
_cell.length_c   1.000
_cell.angle_alpha   90.00
_cell.angle_beta   90.00
_cell.angle_gamma   90.00
#
_symmetry.space_group_name_H-M   'P 1'
#
loop_
_entity.id
_entity.type
_entity.pdbx_description
1 polymer ?
#
loop_
_entity_poly.entity_id
_entity_poly.type
_entity_poly.pdbx_seq_one_letter_code
_entity_poly.pdbx_strand_id
1 'polypeptide(L)'
;DFVTLGKGILNFVCPMPYKLGNEKTVDFENDGQGLIANVQNKGSVHSNPIIEIDIKKPHTFLDVWFEDKYAKEPDYFRIGLPLKMEQLPVERNQRLIWDDMSTTVGWSKVSSMEDGNPVGEMKTDSYQFYCSDYGSGNGWHGAAVKKSIPGGPVEDFIMQAHVTCKSKNINEMGRVEIAILDENSKVLSKIAMNDLYWQAEQNFGTMVIGYDNKPGKTGLIYESGDYPNTWNQYYGRLWIARTGNDWEAYISKFLPGTEKDDAER
;
A
#
# COMPACT_ATOMS: atom_id res chain seq x y z
N ASP A 1 -89.19 2.94 30.24
CA ASP A 1 -89.47 1.51 30.39
C ASP A 1 -88.68 0.73 29.36
N PHE A 2 -87.60 0.12 29.82
CA PHE A 2 -86.89 -0.86 29.03
C PHE A 2 -87.53 -2.24 29.29
N VAL A 3 -88.45 -2.59 28.48
CA VAL A 3 -89.22 -3.83 28.66
C VAL A 3 -88.78 -4.98 27.73
N THR A 4 -87.87 -4.75 26.87
CA THR A 4 -87.32 -5.84 26.03
C THR A 4 -85.79 -5.83 26.05
N LEU A 5 -85.27 -6.76 26.82
CA LEU A 5 -83.88 -7.14 26.71
C LEU A 5 -83.71 -7.89 25.37
N GLY A 6 -83.26 -7.19 24.38
CA GLY A 6 -82.82 -7.81 23.12
C GLY A 6 -81.61 -8.68 23.38
N LYS A 7 -81.55 -9.85 22.80
CA LYS A 7 -80.32 -10.66 22.77
C LYS A 7 -79.27 -9.94 21.86
N GLY A 8 -78.19 -9.48 22.46
CA GLY A 8 -77.08 -8.91 21.73
C GLY A 8 -75.89 -9.89 21.82
N ILE A 9 -75.08 -9.90 20.77
CA ILE A 9 -73.78 -10.61 20.78
C ILE A 9 -72.69 -9.55 20.99
N LEU A 10 -71.96 -9.66 22.07
CA LEU A 10 -70.78 -8.88 22.33
C LEU A 10 -69.55 -9.61 21.82
N ASN A 11 -68.90 -9.11 20.82
CA ASN A 11 -67.66 -9.66 20.32
C ASN A 11 -66.49 -8.93 21.02
N PHE A 12 -65.71 -9.68 21.76
CA PHE A 12 -64.46 -9.17 22.33
C PHE A 12 -63.32 -9.56 21.43
N VAL A 13 -62.61 -8.59 20.88
CA VAL A 13 -61.39 -8.81 20.13
C VAL A 13 -60.22 -8.65 21.14
N CYS A 14 -59.56 -9.74 21.44
CA CYS A 14 -58.39 -9.74 22.30
C CYS A 14 -57.15 -9.68 21.37
N PRO A 15 -56.42 -8.60 21.31
CA PRO A 15 -55.24 -8.46 20.44
C PRO A 15 -54.07 -9.33 20.91
N MET A 16 -54.07 -9.79 22.15
CA MET A 16 -53.12 -10.78 22.69
C MET A 16 -53.92 -11.99 23.23
N PRO A 17 -53.97 -13.06 22.46
CA PRO A 17 -54.79 -14.25 22.80
C PRO A 17 -54.17 -15.08 23.96
N TYR A 18 -53.06 -14.67 24.51
CA TYR A 18 -52.35 -15.43 25.54
C TYR A 18 -52.47 -14.76 26.89
N LYS A 19 -52.62 -15.60 27.91
CA LYS A 19 -52.54 -15.13 29.30
C LYS A 19 -51.10 -14.98 29.67
N LEU A 20 -50.69 -13.75 30.06
CA LEU A 20 -49.38 -13.47 30.57
C LEU A 20 -49.25 -14.01 32.01
N GLY A 21 -48.20 -14.75 32.29
CA GLY A 21 -47.81 -15.14 33.61
C GLY A 21 -47.04 -14.02 34.34
N ASN A 22 -46.66 -14.27 35.54
CA ASN A 22 -45.74 -13.36 36.26
C ASN A 22 -44.39 -13.38 35.59
N GLU A 23 -43.75 -12.21 35.50
CA GLU A 23 -42.38 -12.06 35.06
C GLU A 23 -41.45 -12.88 35.97
N LYS A 24 -40.45 -13.52 35.36
CA LYS A 24 -39.41 -14.28 36.05
C LYS A 24 -38.08 -13.82 35.56
N THR A 25 -37.22 -13.46 36.49
CA THR A 25 -35.84 -13.11 36.25
C THR A 25 -34.95 -14.28 36.65
N VAL A 26 -33.94 -14.56 35.84
CA VAL A 26 -32.89 -15.55 36.14
C VAL A 26 -31.56 -14.86 35.92
N ASP A 27 -30.72 -14.87 36.93
CA ASP A 27 -29.37 -14.33 36.81
C ASP A 27 -28.44 -15.32 36.10
N PHE A 28 -27.47 -14.77 35.37
CA PHE A 28 -26.41 -15.56 34.77
C PHE A 28 -25.38 -15.99 35.81
N GLU A 29 -24.95 -17.23 35.73
CA GLU A 29 -23.89 -17.82 36.55
C GLU A 29 -22.62 -18.03 35.68
N ASN A 30 -21.44 -17.82 36.27
CA ASN A 30 -20.18 -18.07 35.61
C ASN A 30 -19.75 -19.53 35.78
N ASP A 31 -19.67 -20.27 34.67
CA ASP A 31 -19.24 -21.68 34.68
C ASP A 31 -17.74 -21.89 34.39
N GLY A 32 -16.98 -20.79 34.27
CA GLY A 32 -15.57 -20.79 33.91
C GLY A 32 -15.27 -20.72 32.40
N GLN A 33 -16.28 -20.93 31.57
CA GLN A 33 -16.20 -20.75 30.10
C GLN A 33 -17.00 -19.53 29.64
N GLY A 34 -17.97 -19.10 30.41
CA GLY A 34 -18.81 -17.97 30.11
C GLY A 34 -19.88 -17.74 31.18
N LEU A 35 -20.88 -16.94 30.80
CA LEU A 35 -22.06 -16.70 31.63
C LEU A 35 -23.21 -17.55 31.08
N ILE A 36 -23.75 -18.41 31.92
CA ILE A 36 -24.83 -19.36 31.59
C ILE A 36 -26.07 -19.05 32.43
N ALA A 37 -27.25 -19.09 31.80
CA ALA A 37 -28.53 -19.05 32.48
C ALA A 37 -29.46 -20.12 31.94
N ASN A 38 -30.01 -20.98 32.84
CA ASN A 38 -30.99 -21.98 32.46
C ASN A 38 -32.39 -21.41 32.69
N VAL A 39 -33.13 -21.15 31.65
CA VAL A 39 -34.47 -20.58 31.70
C VAL A 39 -35.50 -21.64 31.36
N GLN A 40 -36.40 -21.92 32.29
CA GLN A 40 -37.50 -22.84 32.02
C GLN A 40 -38.80 -22.10 31.73
N ASN A 41 -39.25 -22.17 30.48
CA ASN A 41 -40.59 -21.73 30.13
C ASN A 41 -41.64 -22.80 30.52
N LYS A 42 -42.48 -22.46 31.53
CA LYS A 42 -43.61 -23.32 31.96
C LYS A 42 -44.91 -22.97 31.28
N GLY A 43 -44.89 -22.02 30.32
CA GLY A 43 -46.02 -21.66 29.50
C GLY A 43 -46.29 -22.67 28.40
N SER A 44 -47.50 -22.62 27.82
CA SER A 44 -47.90 -23.45 26.69
C SER A 44 -47.47 -22.90 25.32
N VAL A 45 -46.84 -21.76 25.29
CA VAL A 45 -46.42 -21.05 24.06
C VAL A 45 -44.97 -20.60 24.24
N HIS A 46 -44.23 -20.61 23.15
CA HIS A 46 -42.88 -20.06 23.09
C HIS A 46 -42.90 -18.56 23.46
N SER A 47 -41.92 -18.11 24.20
CA SER A 47 -41.72 -16.70 24.52
C SER A 47 -40.27 -16.35 24.35
N ASN A 48 -40.01 -15.19 23.77
CA ASN A 48 -38.65 -14.67 23.65
C ASN A 48 -38.22 -14.04 24.96
N PRO A 49 -37.05 -14.38 25.50
CA PRO A 49 -36.54 -13.73 26.70
C PRO A 49 -36.06 -12.32 26.39
N ILE A 50 -36.04 -11.50 27.41
CA ILE A 50 -35.33 -10.24 27.44
C ILE A 50 -34.01 -10.50 28.14
N ILE A 51 -32.90 -10.18 27.47
CA ILE A 51 -31.55 -10.33 28.00
C ILE A 51 -31.03 -8.93 28.31
N GLU A 52 -30.78 -8.66 29.56
CA GLU A 52 -30.17 -7.41 30.02
C GLU A 52 -28.71 -7.63 30.33
N ILE A 53 -27.81 -6.85 29.70
CA ILE A 53 -26.37 -6.98 29.86
C ILE A 53 -25.80 -5.61 30.24
N ASP A 54 -25.18 -5.52 31.40
CA ASP A 54 -24.49 -4.34 31.86
C ASP A 54 -22.98 -4.51 31.68
N ILE A 55 -22.44 -3.78 30.68
CA ILE A 55 -21.03 -3.83 30.34
C ILE A 55 -20.22 -2.90 31.23
N LYS A 56 -19.51 -3.46 32.19
CA LYS A 56 -18.71 -2.73 33.21
C LYS A 56 -17.34 -2.26 32.70
N LYS A 57 -16.81 -2.88 31.62
CA LYS A 57 -15.51 -2.58 31.02
C LYS A 57 -15.61 -2.58 29.52
N PRO A 58 -14.77 -1.81 28.82
CA PRO A 58 -14.72 -1.86 27.36
C PRO A 58 -14.48 -3.28 26.84
N HIS A 59 -15.30 -3.71 25.90
CA HIS A 59 -15.19 -4.98 25.20
C HIS A 59 -15.20 -4.74 23.69
N THR A 60 -14.57 -5.62 22.91
CA THR A 60 -14.52 -5.55 21.47
C THR A 60 -15.69 -6.26 20.80
N PHE A 61 -16.24 -7.26 21.47
CA PHE A 61 -17.42 -7.99 21.02
C PHE A 61 -18.16 -8.63 22.19
N LEU A 62 -19.39 -9.02 21.94
CA LEU A 62 -20.26 -9.76 22.82
C LEU A 62 -20.98 -10.83 21.98
N ASP A 63 -20.88 -12.07 22.42
CA ASP A 63 -21.59 -13.22 21.83
C ASP A 63 -22.69 -13.69 22.76
N VAL A 64 -23.87 -13.91 22.19
CA VAL A 64 -25.01 -14.48 22.92
C VAL A 64 -25.50 -15.70 22.15
N TRP A 65 -25.52 -16.82 22.84
CA TRP A 65 -25.99 -18.10 22.33
C TRP A 65 -27.30 -18.47 22.99
N PHE A 66 -28.19 -18.99 22.21
CA PHE A 66 -29.50 -19.41 22.64
C PHE A 66 -29.70 -20.86 22.26
N GLU A 67 -29.71 -21.76 23.22
CA GLU A 67 -30.01 -23.16 22.98
C GLU A 67 -31.44 -23.46 23.44
N ASP A 68 -32.33 -23.76 22.49
CA ASP A 68 -33.62 -24.36 22.77
C ASP A 68 -33.46 -25.87 22.66
N LYS A 69 -33.91 -26.62 23.67
CA LYS A 69 -33.90 -28.06 23.70
C LYS A 69 -34.57 -28.71 22.47
N TYR A 70 -35.44 -27.98 21.77
CA TYR A 70 -36.21 -28.46 20.61
C TYR A 70 -35.74 -27.84 19.29
N ALA A 71 -34.83 -26.87 19.31
CA ALA A 71 -34.24 -26.30 18.11
C ALA A 71 -33.17 -27.25 17.53
N LYS A 72 -33.07 -27.31 16.20
CA LYS A 72 -32.08 -28.14 15.52
C LYS A 72 -30.68 -27.50 15.59
N GLU A 73 -30.64 -26.17 15.67
CA GLU A 73 -29.41 -25.37 15.75
C GLU A 73 -29.61 -24.26 16.77
N PRO A 74 -28.58 -23.90 17.54
CA PRO A 74 -28.66 -22.79 18.48
C PRO A 74 -28.80 -21.47 17.74
N ASP A 75 -29.64 -20.60 18.25
CA ASP A 75 -29.68 -19.22 17.81
C ASP A 75 -28.45 -18.48 18.37
N TYR A 76 -27.89 -17.61 17.56
CA TYR A 76 -26.69 -16.89 17.90
C TYR A 76 -26.72 -15.47 17.37
N PHE A 77 -26.33 -14.52 18.20
CA PHE A 77 -26.03 -13.19 17.70
C PHE A 77 -24.74 -12.63 18.31
N ARG A 78 -24.08 -11.79 17.54
CA ARG A 78 -22.85 -11.10 17.91
C ARG A 78 -23.00 -9.60 17.75
N ILE A 79 -22.55 -8.86 18.78
CA ILE A 79 -22.38 -7.41 18.74
C ILE A 79 -20.87 -7.13 18.78
N GLY A 80 -20.36 -6.37 17.80
CA GLY A 80 -18.94 -6.07 17.68
C GLY A 80 -18.15 -7.11 16.86
N LEU A 81 -16.84 -6.98 16.89
CA LEU A 81 -15.92 -7.83 16.14
C LEU A 81 -14.83 -8.34 17.08
N PRO A 82 -14.62 -9.68 17.22
CA PRO A 82 -13.47 -10.19 17.94
C PRO A 82 -12.19 -9.69 17.30
N LEU A 83 -11.26 -9.23 18.12
CA LEU A 83 -9.91 -8.97 17.63
C LEU A 83 -9.33 -10.31 17.17
N LYS A 84 -9.16 -10.48 15.88
CA LYS A 84 -8.36 -11.58 15.34
C LYS A 84 -6.92 -11.29 15.71
N MET A 85 -6.40 -11.98 16.69
CA MET A 85 -5.00 -11.85 17.13
C MET A 85 -3.99 -12.17 16.01
N GLU A 86 -4.44 -12.73 14.89
CA GLU A 86 -3.62 -13.07 13.72
C GLU A 86 -3.54 -11.97 12.65
N GLN A 87 -4.27 -10.86 12.83
CA GLN A 87 -4.18 -9.71 11.93
C GLN A 87 -3.47 -8.55 12.62
N LEU A 88 -2.20 -8.74 12.94
CA LEU A 88 -1.29 -7.59 12.93
C LEU A 88 -1.42 -6.98 11.53
N PRO A 89 -1.70 -5.67 11.41
CA PRO A 89 -1.70 -5.04 10.11
C PRO A 89 -0.33 -5.29 9.48
N VAL A 90 -0.27 -6.20 8.53
CA VAL A 90 0.92 -6.41 7.72
C VAL A 90 0.99 -5.19 6.82
N GLU A 91 1.95 -4.34 7.09
CA GLU A 91 2.29 -3.25 6.19
C GLU A 91 2.84 -3.90 4.91
N ARG A 92 1.99 -4.01 3.89
CA ARG A 92 2.34 -4.69 2.63
C ARG A 92 3.52 -4.03 1.91
N ASN A 93 3.67 -2.71 2.10
CA ASN A 93 4.71 -1.91 1.48
C ASN A 93 5.44 -1.12 2.58
N GLN A 94 6.45 -1.71 3.18
CA GLN A 94 7.28 -1.02 4.15
C GLN A 94 8.18 -0.02 3.43
N ARG A 95 8.08 1.26 3.77
CA ARG A 95 8.99 2.28 3.26
C ARG A 95 10.32 2.20 3.98
N LEU A 96 11.36 1.78 3.29
CA LEU A 96 12.71 1.66 3.85
C LEU A 96 13.50 2.96 3.74
N ILE A 97 13.35 3.68 2.63
CA ILE A 97 14.03 4.95 2.37
C ILE A 97 12.99 5.98 1.90
N TRP A 98 13.04 7.14 2.50
CA TRP A 98 12.47 8.36 1.98
C TRP A 98 13.55 9.44 2.06
N ASP A 99 13.93 10.01 0.94
CA ASP A 99 14.93 11.06 0.88
C ASP A 99 14.39 12.18 -0.01
N ASP A 100 14.34 13.37 0.54
CA ASP A 100 13.89 14.58 -0.14
C ASP A 100 15.03 15.30 -0.88
N MET A 101 16.24 14.70 -0.85
CA MET A 101 17.45 15.22 -1.48
C MET A 101 17.88 16.60 -0.96
N SER A 102 17.42 16.97 0.25
CA SER A 102 17.77 18.26 0.86
C SER A 102 19.19 18.30 1.44
N THR A 103 19.80 17.15 1.67
CA THR A 103 21.15 17.01 2.23
C THR A 103 21.86 15.80 1.66
N THR A 104 23.17 15.89 1.48
CA THR A 104 24.04 14.77 1.10
C THR A 104 24.47 13.89 2.29
N VAL A 105 24.03 14.22 3.49
CA VAL A 105 24.34 13.42 4.69
C VAL A 105 23.77 12.03 4.57
N GLY A 106 24.58 11.02 4.84
CA GLY A 106 24.22 9.60 4.68
C GLY A 106 24.41 9.05 3.26
N TRP A 107 24.82 9.88 2.31
CA TRP A 107 25.22 9.47 0.98
C TRP A 107 26.75 9.43 0.87
N SER A 108 27.28 8.43 0.23
CA SER A 108 28.71 8.24 0.00
C SER A 108 29.04 8.38 -1.48
N LYS A 109 30.15 9.02 -1.79
CA LYS A 109 30.65 9.12 -3.17
C LYS A 109 30.98 7.74 -3.73
N VAL A 110 30.58 7.49 -4.96
CA VAL A 110 30.96 6.31 -5.72
C VAL A 110 32.33 6.55 -6.35
N SER A 111 33.25 5.59 -6.22
CA SER A 111 34.62 5.70 -6.74
C SER A 111 34.84 4.94 -8.06
N SER A 112 33.96 4.00 -8.41
CA SER A 112 33.99 3.27 -9.68
C SER A 112 32.61 2.78 -10.05
N MET A 113 32.33 2.72 -11.34
CA MET A 113 31.09 2.19 -11.93
C MET A 113 31.45 1.34 -13.14
N GLU A 114 30.60 0.37 -13.47
CA GLU A 114 30.78 -0.50 -14.64
C GLU A 114 30.54 0.25 -15.96
N ASP A 115 29.70 1.29 -15.92
CA ASP A 115 29.27 2.03 -17.10
C ASP A 115 29.36 3.54 -16.84
N GLY A 116 30.56 4.04 -16.80
CA GLY A 116 30.85 5.45 -16.59
C GLY A 116 31.99 5.71 -15.64
N ASN A 117 32.42 6.95 -15.60
CA ASN A 117 33.49 7.43 -14.73
C ASN A 117 32.95 8.41 -13.69
N PRO A 118 32.81 8.01 -12.40
CA PRO A 118 32.25 8.84 -11.35
C PRO A 118 33.28 9.83 -10.78
N VAL A 119 33.74 10.77 -11.62
CA VAL A 119 34.79 11.75 -11.27
C VAL A 119 34.29 13.11 -10.82
N GLY A 120 32.99 13.35 -10.98
CA GLY A 120 32.38 14.64 -10.66
C GLY A 120 32.07 14.87 -9.18
N GLU A 121 31.35 15.94 -8.90
CA GLU A 121 30.91 16.31 -7.56
C GLU A 121 29.38 16.49 -7.52
N MET A 122 28.71 15.78 -6.59
CA MET A 122 27.30 15.93 -6.30
C MET A 122 27.09 16.94 -5.18
N LYS A 123 26.17 17.88 -5.40
CA LYS A 123 25.71 18.84 -4.41
C LYS A 123 24.20 18.85 -4.29
N THR A 124 23.69 19.57 -3.31
CA THR A 124 22.26 19.84 -3.15
C THR A 124 22.02 21.34 -3.06
N ASP A 125 20.85 21.77 -3.57
CA ASP A 125 20.30 23.11 -3.36
C ASP A 125 19.20 23.14 -2.30
N SER A 126 19.10 22.09 -1.48
CA SER A 126 18.06 21.82 -0.47
C SER A 126 16.74 21.30 -1.03
N TYR A 127 16.64 21.08 -2.33
CA TYR A 127 15.44 20.53 -2.98
C TYR A 127 15.75 19.33 -3.87
N GLN A 128 16.98 19.24 -4.36
CA GLN A 128 17.43 18.20 -5.27
C GLN A 128 18.93 17.98 -5.19
N PHE A 129 19.37 16.82 -5.60
CA PHE A 129 20.76 16.57 -5.93
C PHE A 129 21.04 17.05 -7.37
N TYR A 130 22.18 17.66 -7.56
CA TYR A 130 22.68 18.04 -8.88
C TYR A 130 24.19 17.84 -8.99
N CYS A 131 24.62 17.54 -10.19
CA CYS A 131 26.04 17.45 -10.49
C CYS A 131 26.61 18.86 -10.63
N SER A 132 27.38 19.29 -9.62
CA SER A 132 28.01 20.62 -9.61
C SER A 132 29.29 20.67 -10.44
N ASP A 133 29.93 19.52 -10.62
CA ASP A 133 31.11 19.32 -11.47
C ASP A 133 30.98 17.94 -12.11
N TYR A 134 30.98 17.91 -13.42
CA TYR A 134 30.95 16.66 -14.18
C TYR A 134 32.32 15.98 -14.32
N GLY A 135 33.39 16.70 -13.94
CA GLY A 135 34.75 16.23 -14.16
C GLY A 135 35.14 16.22 -15.64
N SER A 136 36.09 15.37 -16.00
CA SER A 136 36.56 15.22 -17.36
C SER A 136 36.89 13.76 -17.66
N GLY A 137 36.76 13.34 -18.90
CA GLY A 137 37.07 11.97 -19.33
C GLY A 137 36.44 11.63 -20.67
N ASN A 138 36.81 10.46 -21.18
CA ASN A 138 36.19 9.88 -22.35
C ASN A 138 34.95 9.06 -21.92
N GLY A 139 33.86 9.18 -22.68
CA GLY A 139 32.60 8.50 -22.37
C GLY A 139 31.79 9.18 -21.27
N TRP A 140 30.85 8.44 -20.68
CA TRP A 140 30.03 8.95 -19.59
C TRP A 140 30.86 9.25 -18.36
N HIS A 141 30.73 10.46 -17.86
CA HIS A 141 31.41 10.91 -16.62
C HIS A 141 30.54 11.92 -15.87
N GLY A 142 30.73 11.99 -14.57
CA GLY A 142 29.92 12.87 -13.72
C GLY A 142 29.89 12.38 -12.27
N ALA A 143 29.04 13.01 -11.46
CA ALA A 143 28.93 12.66 -10.07
C ALA A 143 28.02 11.45 -9.86
N ALA A 144 28.43 10.58 -8.92
CA ALA A 144 27.60 9.47 -8.45
C ALA A 144 27.72 9.31 -6.93
N VAL A 145 26.60 9.08 -6.28
CA VAL A 145 26.51 8.83 -4.84
C VAL A 145 25.66 7.60 -4.56
N LYS A 146 25.94 6.93 -3.44
CA LYS A 146 25.17 5.75 -2.99
C LYS A 146 24.82 5.83 -1.52
N LYS A 147 23.73 5.17 -1.15
CA LYS A 147 23.23 5.04 0.21
C LYS A 147 22.86 3.60 0.49
N SER A 148 23.14 3.11 1.69
CA SER A 148 22.75 1.76 2.08
C SER A 148 21.27 1.67 2.39
N ILE A 149 20.66 0.54 2.05
CA ILE A 149 19.27 0.23 2.41
C ILE A 149 19.24 -0.19 3.88
N PRO A 150 18.46 0.47 4.75
CA PRO A 150 18.31 0.06 6.15
C PRO A 150 17.73 -1.37 6.25
N GLY A 151 18.24 -2.14 7.20
CA GLY A 151 17.76 -3.50 7.46
C GLY A 151 18.40 -4.61 6.62
N GLY A 152 19.25 -4.27 5.64
CA GLY A 152 20.00 -5.23 4.84
C GLY A 152 19.39 -5.53 3.46
N PRO A 153 19.71 -6.68 2.87
CA PRO A 153 19.25 -7.05 1.54
C PRO A 153 17.72 -7.15 1.45
N VAL A 154 17.17 -6.71 0.33
CA VAL A 154 15.73 -6.76 0.04
C VAL A 154 15.55 -7.56 -1.26
N GLU A 155 14.69 -8.57 -1.24
CA GLU A 155 14.42 -9.39 -2.43
C GLU A 155 13.36 -8.73 -3.31
N ASP A 156 12.21 -8.38 -2.73
CA ASP A 156 11.12 -7.71 -3.42
C ASP A 156 11.10 -6.24 -3.04
N PHE A 157 11.07 -5.36 -4.03
CA PHE A 157 11.15 -3.92 -3.78
C PHE A 157 10.53 -3.09 -4.90
N ILE A 158 10.24 -1.86 -4.55
CA ILE A 158 9.96 -0.76 -5.48
C ILE A 158 10.97 0.34 -5.17
N MET A 159 11.68 0.80 -6.20
CA MET A 159 12.54 1.97 -6.15
C MET A 159 12.07 3.02 -7.14
N GLN A 160 11.91 4.24 -6.68
CA GLN A 160 11.54 5.35 -7.56
C GLN A 160 12.27 6.62 -7.17
N ALA A 161 12.49 7.47 -8.17
CA ALA A 161 12.98 8.82 -7.96
C ALA A 161 12.35 9.78 -8.97
N HIS A 162 12.15 11.02 -8.54
CA HIS A 162 11.87 12.13 -9.45
C HIS A 162 13.19 12.68 -9.97
N VAL A 163 13.32 12.78 -11.26
CA VAL A 163 14.55 13.18 -11.91
C VAL A 163 14.33 14.20 -13.01
N THR A 164 15.35 14.97 -13.29
CA THR A 164 15.38 15.94 -14.38
C THR A 164 16.53 15.61 -15.34
N CYS A 165 16.23 15.48 -16.62
CA CYS A 165 17.21 15.35 -17.70
C CYS A 165 16.84 16.33 -18.81
N LYS A 166 17.49 17.48 -18.80
CA LYS A 166 17.21 18.59 -19.73
C LYS A 166 18.48 19.09 -20.34
N SER A 167 18.49 19.22 -21.66
CA SER A 167 19.56 19.86 -22.42
C SER A 167 19.22 21.31 -22.72
N LYS A 168 20.22 22.19 -22.68
CA LYS A 168 20.04 23.60 -23.03
C LYS A 168 20.30 23.86 -24.51
N ASN A 169 21.05 22.98 -25.14
CA ASN A 169 21.30 23.01 -26.59
C ASN A 169 21.58 21.61 -27.12
N ILE A 170 21.44 21.43 -28.42
CA ILE A 170 21.55 20.16 -29.12
C ILE A 170 22.97 19.53 -29.11
N ASN A 171 23.97 20.26 -28.67
CA ASN A 171 25.32 19.73 -28.53
C ASN A 171 25.63 19.22 -27.12
N GLU A 172 24.66 19.24 -26.21
CA GLU A 172 24.76 18.66 -24.91
C GLU A 172 24.16 17.27 -24.92
N MET A 173 24.83 16.31 -24.29
CA MET A 173 24.34 14.99 -24.01
C MET A 173 24.34 14.81 -22.50
N GLY A 174 23.39 14.05 -21.97
CA GLY A 174 23.27 13.85 -20.55
C GLY A 174 22.61 12.55 -20.17
N ARG A 175 22.86 12.13 -18.94
CA ARG A 175 22.23 10.96 -18.35
C ARG A 175 21.95 11.18 -16.88
N VAL A 176 20.77 10.81 -16.45
CA VAL A 176 20.41 10.67 -15.03
C VAL A 176 19.93 9.27 -14.81
N GLU A 177 20.44 8.60 -13.79
CA GLU A 177 20.09 7.22 -13.50
C GLU A 177 19.95 6.96 -12.00
N ILE A 178 19.11 5.97 -11.68
CA ILE A 178 19.03 5.35 -10.37
C ILE A 178 19.30 3.86 -10.51
N ALA A 179 20.03 3.31 -9.55
CA ALA A 179 20.45 1.91 -9.59
C ALA A 179 20.27 1.23 -8.23
N ILE A 180 19.95 -0.05 -8.28
CA ILE A 180 20.04 -0.97 -7.15
C ILE A 180 21.37 -1.73 -7.28
N LEU A 181 22.07 -1.79 -6.17
CA LEU A 181 23.36 -2.46 -6.06
C LEU A 181 23.25 -3.68 -5.14
N ASP A 182 24.07 -4.69 -5.40
CA ASP A 182 24.29 -5.79 -4.46
C ASP A 182 25.23 -5.37 -3.31
N GLU A 183 25.50 -6.30 -2.39
CA GLU A 183 26.41 -6.09 -1.27
C GLU A 183 27.87 -5.81 -1.69
N ASN A 184 28.25 -6.18 -2.91
CA ASN A 184 29.56 -5.91 -3.49
C ASN A 184 29.60 -4.61 -4.29
N SER A 185 28.51 -3.82 -4.25
CA SER A 185 28.33 -2.59 -5.03
C SER A 185 28.28 -2.79 -6.54
N LYS A 186 27.93 -3.99 -7.02
CA LYS A 186 27.63 -4.25 -8.42
C LYS A 186 26.18 -3.90 -8.74
N VAL A 187 25.95 -3.40 -9.93
CA VAL A 187 24.62 -3.02 -10.40
C VAL A 187 23.77 -4.27 -10.63
N LEU A 188 22.71 -4.44 -9.84
CA LEU A 188 21.67 -5.47 -10.07
C LEU A 188 20.68 -5.03 -11.13
N SER A 189 20.28 -3.78 -11.07
CA SER A 189 19.40 -3.17 -12.05
C SER A 189 19.54 -1.66 -11.99
N LYS A 190 19.22 -1.00 -13.09
CA LYS A 190 19.15 0.46 -13.16
C LYS A 190 18.11 0.91 -14.17
N ILE A 191 17.59 2.09 -13.94
CA ILE A 191 16.75 2.81 -14.90
C ILE A 191 17.32 4.21 -15.07
N ALA A 192 17.33 4.67 -16.31
CA ALA A 192 17.93 5.94 -16.69
C ALA A 192 17.10 6.68 -17.72
N MET A 193 17.18 7.99 -17.68
CA MET A 193 16.79 8.87 -18.79
C MET A 193 18.08 9.40 -19.41
N ASN A 194 18.23 9.19 -20.73
CA ASN A 194 19.44 9.49 -21.46
C ASN A 194 19.13 10.39 -22.64
N ASP A 195 19.97 11.41 -22.86
CA ASP A 195 20.12 12.12 -24.13
C ASP A 195 21.42 11.61 -24.77
N LEU A 196 21.27 10.78 -25.80
CA LEU A 196 22.37 9.99 -26.37
C LEU A 196 22.97 10.57 -27.63
N TYR A 197 22.29 11.52 -28.28
CA TYR A 197 22.64 11.93 -29.65
C TYR A 197 23.27 13.33 -29.68
N TRP A 198 24.47 13.37 -30.21
CA TRP A 198 25.13 14.62 -30.57
C TRP A 198 24.36 15.36 -31.67
N GLN A 199 24.13 16.63 -31.49
CA GLN A 199 23.39 17.52 -32.42
C GLN A 199 21.88 17.21 -32.55
N ALA A 200 21.33 16.43 -31.63
CA ALA A 200 19.89 16.20 -31.54
C ALA A 200 19.47 16.00 -30.10
N GLU A 201 18.54 16.78 -29.61
CA GLU A 201 17.90 16.47 -28.33
C GLU A 201 16.92 15.31 -28.55
N GLN A 202 17.29 14.13 -28.10
CA GLN A 202 16.46 12.93 -28.21
C GLN A 202 16.65 12.04 -26.97
N ASN A 203 15.75 12.19 -26.03
CA ASN A 203 15.81 11.46 -24.78
C ASN A 203 15.17 10.09 -24.91
N PHE A 204 15.79 9.11 -24.25
CA PHE A 204 15.32 7.74 -24.15
C PHE A 204 15.35 7.27 -22.71
N GLY A 205 14.30 6.58 -22.29
CA GLY A 205 14.35 5.74 -21.11
C GLY A 205 15.10 4.44 -21.41
N THR A 206 15.94 4.03 -20.49
CA THR A 206 16.61 2.72 -20.56
C THR A 206 16.49 2.00 -19.24
N MET A 207 16.26 0.68 -19.29
CA MET A 207 16.31 -0.20 -18.15
C MET A 207 17.36 -1.28 -18.42
N VAL A 208 18.15 -1.60 -17.40
CA VAL A 208 19.11 -2.68 -17.42
C VAL A 208 18.87 -3.60 -16.23
N ILE A 209 18.88 -4.90 -16.46
CA ILE A 209 18.83 -5.93 -15.44
C ILE A 209 20.09 -6.76 -15.52
N GLY A 210 20.73 -7.00 -14.37
CA GLY A 210 21.98 -7.76 -14.28
C GLY A 210 23.22 -6.91 -14.50
N TYR A 211 24.36 -7.57 -14.59
CA TYR A 211 25.70 -6.95 -14.58
C TYR A 211 26.22 -6.53 -15.96
N ASP A 212 25.51 -6.86 -17.03
CA ASP A 212 25.97 -6.60 -18.40
C ASP A 212 25.12 -5.52 -19.07
N ASN A 213 25.69 -4.34 -19.24
CA ASN A 213 25.03 -3.16 -19.78
C ASN A 213 25.08 -3.06 -21.32
N LYS A 214 25.41 -4.12 -22.03
CA LYS A 214 25.61 -4.06 -23.48
C LYS A 214 24.30 -4.24 -24.25
N PRO A 215 24.05 -3.43 -25.30
CA PRO A 215 22.93 -3.66 -26.19
C PRO A 215 22.89 -5.09 -26.75
N GLY A 216 21.70 -5.68 -26.82
CA GLY A 216 21.50 -7.05 -27.28
C GLY A 216 21.75 -8.12 -26.22
N LYS A 217 22.11 -7.74 -24.98
CA LYS A 217 22.16 -8.63 -23.84
C LYS A 217 20.81 -8.67 -23.12
N THR A 218 20.56 -9.77 -22.44
CA THR A 218 19.31 -9.95 -21.67
C THR A 218 19.14 -8.82 -20.65
N GLY A 219 17.97 -8.22 -20.64
CA GLY A 219 17.60 -7.21 -19.65
C GLY A 219 17.88 -5.76 -20.02
N LEU A 220 18.36 -5.47 -21.23
CA LEU A 220 18.47 -4.08 -21.71
C LEU A 220 17.22 -3.69 -22.51
N ILE A 221 16.51 -2.68 -22.06
CA ILE A 221 15.30 -2.15 -22.69
C ILE A 221 15.53 -0.68 -23.05
N TYR A 222 15.18 -0.30 -24.27
CA TYR A 222 15.14 1.08 -24.72
C TYR A 222 13.68 1.52 -24.93
N GLU A 223 13.39 2.74 -24.54
CA GLU A 223 12.08 3.35 -24.74
C GLU A 223 12.22 4.80 -25.20
N SER A 224 11.70 5.10 -26.38
CA SER A 224 11.73 6.46 -26.97
C SER A 224 10.39 7.18 -26.95
N GLY A 225 9.34 6.52 -26.46
CA GLY A 225 7.95 7.00 -26.51
C GLY A 225 7.28 6.77 -27.87
N ASP A 226 5.96 7.01 -27.92
CA ASP A 226 5.14 6.81 -29.12
C ASP A 226 5.43 7.84 -30.22
N TYR A 227 5.87 9.03 -29.80
CA TYR A 227 6.20 10.14 -30.70
C TYR A 227 7.65 10.55 -30.56
N PRO A 228 8.30 11.00 -31.61
CA PRO A 228 9.63 11.61 -31.54
C PRO A 228 9.64 12.71 -30.46
N ASN A 229 10.70 12.74 -29.67
CA ASN A 229 10.92 13.77 -28.64
C ASN A 229 9.97 13.74 -27.44
N THR A 230 9.21 12.66 -27.22
CA THR A 230 8.31 12.52 -26.08
C THR A 230 9.02 12.82 -24.76
N TRP A 231 10.24 12.33 -24.58
CA TRP A 231 11.00 12.44 -23.34
C TRP A 231 11.95 13.65 -23.30
N ASN A 232 12.00 14.50 -24.34
CA ASN A 232 12.85 15.69 -24.34
C ASN A 232 12.45 16.65 -23.21
N GLN A 233 13.41 17.40 -22.68
CA GLN A 233 13.19 18.28 -21.54
C GLN A 233 12.53 17.55 -20.35
N TYR A 234 13.05 16.36 -20.04
CA TYR A 234 12.45 15.45 -19.10
C TYR A 234 12.45 16.00 -17.66
N TYR A 235 11.31 16.00 -17.05
CA TYR A 235 11.10 16.04 -15.60
C TYR A 235 10.00 15.01 -15.29
N GLY A 236 10.33 14.02 -14.46
CA GLY A 236 9.39 12.94 -14.25
C GLY A 236 9.89 11.91 -13.28
N ARG A 237 9.23 10.77 -13.27
CA ARG A 237 9.49 9.64 -12.39
C ARG A 237 10.16 8.50 -13.14
N LEU A 238 11.26 8.03 -12.58
CA LEU A 238 11.83 6.73 -12.91
C LEU A 238 11.47 5.76 -11.81
N TRP A 239 10.94 4.61 -12.18
CA TRP A 239 10.46 3.60 -11.26
C TRP A 239 10.92 2.21 -11.74
N ILE A 240 11.38 1.38 -10.80
CA ILE A 240 11.77 0.00 -11.04
C ILE A 240 11.30 -0.84 -9.87
N ALA A 241 10.75 -2.01 -10.16
CA ALA A 241 10.34 -2.99 -9.16
C ALA A 241 10.86 -4.37 -9.48
N ARG A 242 10.94 -5.16 -8.43
CA ARG A 242 11.19 -6.59 -8.50
C ARG A 242 10.19 -7.32 -7.61
N THR A 243 9.63 -8.42 -8.14
CA THR A 243 8.83 -9.39 -7.39
C THR A 243 9.28 -10.79 -7.77
N GLY A 244 9.97 -11.47 -6.88
CA GLY A 244 10.63 -12.75 -7.17
C GLY A 244 11.65 -12.60 -8.31
N ASN A 245 11.37 -13.20 -9.47
CA ASN A 245 12.21 -13.11 -10.67
C ASN A 245 11.69 -12.11 -11.70
N ASP A 246 10.53 -11.51 -11.46
CA ASP A 246 9.91 -10.59 -12.39
C ASP A 246 10.37 -9.16 -12.12
N TRP A 247 10.71 -8.46 -13.18
CA TRP A 247 11.16 -7.08 -13.14
C TRP A 247 10.24 -6.19 -13.95
N GLU A 248 9.94 -5.04 -13.39
CA GLU A 248 9.11 -4.03 -14.03
C GLU A 248 9.83 -2.68 -14.02
N ALA A 249 9.67 -1.91 -15.08
CA ALA A 249 10.13 -0.54 -15.15
C ALA A 249 9.00 0.37 -15.61
N TYR A 250 8.98 1.56 -15.06
CA TYR A 250 8.01 2.57 -15.42
C TYR A 250 8.67 3.94 -15.53
N ILE A 251 8.35 4.65 -16.58
CA ILE A 251 8.83 6.00 -16.87
C ILE A 251 7.62 6.89 -17.04
N SER A 252 7.54 7.97 -16.29
CA SER A 252 6.52 8.99 -16.52
C SER A 252 7.14 10.37 -16.62
N LYS A 253 6.67 11.16 -17.55
CA LYS A 253 7.00 12.58 -17.68
C LYS A 253 5.86 13.41 -17.11
N PHE A 254 6.19 14.39 -16.30
CA PHE A 254 5.19 15.21 -15.65
C PHE A 254 4.82 16.44 -16.49
N LEU A 255 3.57 16.86 -16.37
CA LEU A 255 3.14 18.17 -16.85
C LEU A 255 3.93 19.27 -16.14
N PRO A 256 4.40 20.31 -16.85
CA PRO A 256 5.18 21.38 -16.24
C PRO A 256 4.53 21.98 -15.00
N GLY A 257 5.30 22.07 -13.91
CA GLY A 257 4.84 22.62 -12.63
C GLY A 257 3.91 21.73 -11.82
N THR A 258 3.77 20.47 -12.20
CA THR A 258 2.93 19.47 -11.49
C THR A 258 3.67 18.15 -11.34
N GLU A 259 3.06 17.22 -10.58
CA GLU A 259 3.47 15.80 -10.55
C GLU A 259 2.42 14.90 -11.24
N LYS A 260 1.65 15.46 -12.15
CA LYS A 260 0.70 14.70 -12.97
C LYS A 260 1.40 14.22 -14.23
N ASP A 261 1.16 12.97 -14.57
CA ASP A 261 1.75 12.34 -15.74
C ASP A 261 1.21 13.00 -17.04
N ASP A 262 2.13 13.36 -17.93
CA ASP A 262 1.89 13.84 -19.29
C ASP A 262 2.06 12.68 -20.29
N ALA A 263 3.12 11.90 -20.09
CA ALA A 263 3.40 10.69 -20.84
C ALA A 263 3.95 9.60 -19.90
N GLU A 264 3.67 8.35 -20.21
CA GLU A 264 4.11 7.19 -19.41
C GLU A 264 4.39 5.96 -20.27
N ARG A 265 5.31 5.10 -19.78
CA ARG A 265 5.70 3.79 -20.32
C ARG A 265 6.10 2.83 -19.21
#